data_fdffe67fc339bc7f8d315ec8ea0f3b8e
#
_entry.id   fdffe67fc339bc7f8d315ec8ea0f3b8e
#
_cell.length_a   1.000
_cell.length_b   1.000
_cell.length_c   1.000
_cell.angle_alpha   90.00
_cell.angle_beta   90.00
_cell.angle_gamma   90.00
#
_symmetry.space_group_name_H-M   'P 1'
#
loop_
_entity.id
_entity.type
_entity.pdbx_description
1 polymer ?
#
loop_
_entity_poly.entity_id
_entity_poly.type
_entity_poly.pdbx_seq_one_letter_code
_entity_poly.pdbx_strand_id
1 'polypeptide(L)'
;MTEAEYLALPETKPYLEFVDGEVLQKAMPDGTHGDLVGEVDGRFWHYRTTAGGRFGPERRARLREGIYRLPDTAYWSRGRASGDDSIPSVAVEVLSPDDSRTEAREKCRAYVEYGVVTAWLLDPVRRTAEIFGDGQDGAVLTPPDGVLVSSAMPGFALPLNELFSALDPER
;
A
#
# COMPACT_ATOMS: atom_id res chain seq x y z
N MET A 1 7.48 17.32 16.93
CA MET A 1 8.61 16.35 17.06
C MET A 1 9.52 16.52 15.86
N THR A 2 10.81 16.38 16.04
CA THR A 2 11.78 16.38 14.93
C THR A 2 11.86 15.00 14.27
N GLU A 3 12.36 14.94 13.03
CA GLU A 3 12.59 13.66 12.33
C GLU A 3 13.54 12.74 13.13
N ALA A 4 14.58 13.31 13.74
CA ALA A 4 15.54 12.54 14.55
C ALA A 4 14.90 11.96 15.80
N GLU A 5 14.02 12.70 16.46
CA GLU A 5 13.25 12.20 17.61
C GLU A 5 12.29 11.07 17.21
N TYR A 6 11.61 11.21 16.05
CA TYR A 6 10.76 10.14 15.53
C TYR A 6 11.54 8.85 15.22
N LEU A 7 12.69 8.99 14.56
CA LEU A 7 13.54 7.83 14.22
C LEU A 7 14.14 7.13 15.44
N ALA A 8 14.21 7.82 16.58
CA ALA A 8 14.67 7.26 17.85
C ALA A 8 13.55 6.60 18.69
N LEU A 9 12.28 6.72 18.25
CA LEU A 9 11.18 6.06 18.95
C LEU A 9 11.32 4.54 18.87
N PRO A 10 10.93 3.83 19.94
CA PRO A 10 10.82 2.37 19.88
C PRO A 10 9.75 1.96 18.88
N GLU A 11 9.94 0.81 18.27
CA GLU A 11 8.92 0.20 17.42
C GLU A 11 7.67 -0.11 18.26
N THR A 12 6.50 0.32 17.76
CA THR A 12 5.21 0.13 18.41
C THR A 12 4.25 -0.63 17.51
N LYS A 13 3.19 -1.19 18.09
CA LYS A 13 2.03 -1.72 17.34
C LYS A 13 0.75 -1.14 17.93
N PRO A 14 -0.11 -0.47 17.12
CA PRO A 14 0.09 -0.15 15.69
C PRO A 14 1.32 0.74 15.46
N TYR A 15 1.88 0.61 14.24
CA TYR A 15 3.05 1.39 13.84
C TYR A 15 2.76 2.88 13.76
N LEU A 16 3.84 3.67 13.87
CA LEU A 16 3.79 5.12 13.80
C LEU A 16 4.30 5.61 12.45
N GLU A 17 3.60 6.56 11.88
CA GLU A 17 4.02 7.36 10.74
C GLU A 17 4.44 8.77 11.22
N PHE A 18 5.18 9.50 10.39
CA PHE A 18 5.62 10.85 10.70
C PHE A 18 5.34 11.78 9.53
N VAL A 19 4.66 12.88 9.79
CA VAL A 19 4.27 13.85 8.78
C VAL A 19 4.45 15.25 9.29
N ASP A 20 5.47 15.94 8.79
CA ASP A 20 5.73 17.36 9.05
C ASP A 20 5.70 17.75 10.55
N GLY A 21 6.34 16.94 11.38
CA GLY A 21 6.44 17.18 12.83
C GLY A 21 5.39 16.47 13.67
N GLU A 22 4.39 15.87 13.06
CA GLU A 22 3.34 15.10 13.73
C GLU A 22 3.57 13.60 13.63
N VAL A 23 3.35 12.90 14.74
CA VAL A 23 3.36 11.43 14.79
C VAL A 23 1.93 10.94 14.70
N LEU A 24 1.67 10.13 13.68
CA LEU A 24 0.36 9.54 13.42
C LEU A 24 0.42 8.05 13.68
N GLN A 25 -0.49 7.54 14.49
CA GLN A 25 -0.61 6.10 14.72
C GLN A 25 -1.51 5.49 13.64
N LYS A 26 -1.04 4.41 13.00
CA LYS A 26 -1.87 3.65 12.06
C LYS A 26 -3.06 3.02 12.79
N ALA A 27 -4.16 2.80 12.08
CA ALA A 27 -5.27 2.02 12.60
C ALA A 27 -4.82 0.58 12.96
N MET A 28 -5.49 -0.03 13.93
CA MET A 28 -5.28 -1.45 14.23
C MET A 28 -5.90 -2.27 13.10
N PRO A 29 -5.12 -3.13 12.41
CA PRO A 29 -5.68 -3.99 11.37
C PRO A 29 -6.65 -5.01 11.98
N ASP A 30 -7.76 -5.26 11.29
CA ASP A 30 -8.66 -6.38 11.57
C ASP A 30 -8.33 -7.62 10.71
N GLY A 31 -9.09 -8.70 10.88
CA GLY A 31 -8.89 -9.93 10.10
C GLY A 31 -9.07 -9.72 8.60
N THR A 32 -10.06 -8.94 8.21
CA THR A 32 -10.37 -8.60 6.81
C THR A 32 -9.21 -7.86 6.15
N HIS A 33 -8.62 -6.90 6.86
CA HIS A 33 -7.41 -6.19 6.41
C HIS A 33 -6.25 -7.17 6.20
N GLY A 34 -6.01 -8.06 7.18
CA GLY A 34 -4.95 -9.06 7.10
C GLY A 34 -5.14 -10.03 5.92
N ASP A 35 -6.36 -10.48 5.65
CA ASP A 35 -6.68 -11.38 4.55
C ASP A 35 -6.36 -10.73 3.18
N LEU A 36 -6.73 -9.46 2.98
CA LEU A 36 -6.43 -8.74 1.74
C LEU A 36 -4.94 -8.47 1.57
N VAL A 37 -4.24 -8.04 2.62
CA VAL A 37 -2.78 -7.84 2.58
C VAL A 37 -2.09 -9.17 2.24
N GLY A 38 -2.52 -10.27 2.86
CA GLY A 38 -1.99 -11.61 2.60
C GLY A 38 -2.19 -12.06 1.15
N GLU A 39 -3.37 -11.79 0.56
CA GLU A 39 -3.64 -12.12 -0.85
C GLU A 39 -2.76 -11.29 -1.80
N VAL A 40 -2.64 -9.98 -1.57
CA VAL A 40 -1.74 -9.12 -2.36
C VAL A 40 -0.29 -9.57 -2.25
N ASP A 41 0.18 -9.86 -1.04
CA ASP A 41 1.56 -10.34 -0.81
C ASP A 41 1.81 -11.68 -1.48
N GLY A 42 0.84 -12.58 -1.49
CA GLY A 42 0.90 -13.85 -2.24
C GLY A 42 1.09 -13.63 -3.74
N ARG A 43 0.38 -12.64 -4.32
CA ARG A 43 0.54 -12.27 -5.73
C ARG A 43 1.87 -11.58 -6.00
N PHE A 44 2.35 -10.72 -5.12
CA PHE A 44 3.68 -10.12 -5.20
C PHE A 44 4.78 -11.18 -5.10
N TRP A 45 4.61 -12.16 -4.22
CA TRP A 45 5.52 -13.29 -4.09
C TRP A 45 5.62 -14.06 -5.41
N HIS A 46 4.49 -14.43 -5.98
CA HIS A 46 4.46 -15.16 -7.26
C HIS A 46 5.10 -14.35 -8.40
N TYR A 47 4.74 -13.07 -8.53
CA TYR A 47 5.28 -12.18 -9.56
C TYR A 47 6.80 -12.04 -9.45
N ARG A 48 7.34 -11.84 -8.26
CA ARG A 48 8.79 -11.67 -8.07
C ARG A 48 9.61 -12.90 -8.47
N THR A 49 9.04 -14.09 -8.49
CA THR A 49 9.79 -15.31 -8.86
C THR A 49 10.34 -15.25 -10.28
N THR A 50 9.69 -14.49 -11.16
CA THR A 50 10.13 -14.28 -12.56
C THR A 50 10.63 -12.86 -12.79
N ALA A 51 9.95 -11.85 -12.27
CA ALA A 51 10.26 -10.44 -12.50
C ALA A 51 11.37 -9.90 -11.58
N GLY A 52 11.66 -10.57 -10.48
CA GLY A 52 12.56 -10.06 -9.44
C GLY A 52 11.88 -8.99 -8.60
N GLY A 53 12.65 -8.23 -7.82
CA GLY A 53 12.12 -7.21 -6.93
C GLY A 53 11.92 -7.72 -5.50
N ARG A 54 11.31 -6.87 -4.68
CA ARG A 54 11.02 -7.14 -3.28
C ARG A 54 9.63 -6.63 -2.93
N PHE A 55 9.03 -7.20 -1.90
CA PHE A 55 7.77 -6.75 -1.35
C PHE A 55 7.76 -6.97 0.17
N GLY A 56 6.77 -6.43 0.83
CA GLY A 56 6.52 -6.72 2.24
C GLY A 56 5.54 -5.73 2.86
N PRO A 57 4.83 -6.21 3.89
CA PRO A 57 3.90 -5.38 4.64
C PRO A 57 4.64 -4.40 5.54
N GLU A 58 4.01 -3.27 5.79
CA GLU A 58 4.37 -2.28 6.80
C GLU A 58 5.85 -1.86 6.83
N ARG A 59 6.47 -1.83 5.65
CA ARG A 59 7.83 -1.32 5.51
C ARG A 59 7.80 0.20 5.39
N ARG A 60 8.58 0.85 6.25
CA ARG A 60 8.69 2.30 6.26
C ARG A 60 9.29 2.82 4.95
N ALA A 61 8.69 3.86 4.39
CA ALA A 61 9.16 4.60 3.25
C ALA A 61 9.34 6.08 3.62
N ARG A 62 10.52 6.62 3.39
CA ARG A 62 10.79 8.05 3.49
C ARG A 62 10.42 8.70 2.17
N LEU A 63 9.27 9.35 2.12
CA LEU A 63 8.79 9.99 0.90
C LEU A 63 9.57 11.27 0.59
N ARG A 64 9.87 12.06 1.63
CA ARG A 64 10.78 13.21 1.62
C ARG A 64 11.25 13.49 3.05
N GLU A 65 12.09 14.51 3.22
CA GLU A 65 12.41 15.03 4.55
C GLU A 65 11.10 15.41 5.29
N GLY A 66 10.97 14.92 6.51
CA GLY A 66 9.79 15.14 7.33
C GLY A 66 8.56 14.26 7.02
N ILE A 67 8.62 13.36 6.02
CA ILE A 67 7.50 12.44 5.76
C ILE A 67 7.96 10.98 5.69
N TYR A 68 7.52 10.21 6.66
CA TYR A 68 7.65 8.76 6.74
C TYR A 68 6.28 8.10 6.78
N ARG A 69 6.02 7.23 5.84
CA ARG A 69 4.78 6.47 5.74
C ARG A 69 5.07 4.97 5.74
N LEU A 70 4.10 4.19 6.19
CA LEU A 70 4.14 2.74 6.16
C LEU A 70 2.92 2.23 5.38
N PRO A 71 3.05 1.96 4.07
CA PRO A 71 1.95 1.31 3.34
C PRO A 71 1.63 -0.05 3.96
N ASP A 72 0.38 -0.49 3.87
CA ASP A 72 -0.05 -1.77 4.42
C ASP A 72 0.71 -2.92 3.76
N THR A 73 0.95 -2.84 2.45
CA THR A 73 2.00 -3.60 1.76
C THR A 73 2.53 -2.82 0.57
N ALA A 74 3.70 -3.20 0.07
CA ALA A 74 4.34 -2.50 -1.04
C ALA A 74 5.26 -3.41 -1.84
N TYR A 75 5.54 -3.01 -3.09
CA TYR A 75 6.43 -3.70 -4.00
C TYR A 75 7.53 -2.76 -4.52
N TRP A 76 8.77 -3.23 -4.48
CA TRP A 76 9.95 -2.58 -5.06
C TRP A 76 10.37 -3.35 -6.30
N SER A 77 10.18 -2.76 -7.48
CA SER A 77 10.58 -3.36 -8.75
C SER A 77 12.08 -3.59 -8.82
N ARG A 78 12.49 -4.55 -9.63
CA ARG A 78 13.91 -4.84 -9.87
C ARG A 78 14.65 -3.58 -10.32
N GLY A 79 15.80 -3.30 -9.68
CA GLY A 79 16.63 -2.13 -9.95
C GLY A 79 16.20 -0.85 -9.20
N ARG A 80 15.04 -0.85 -8.55
CA ARG A 80 14.68 0.24 -7.65
C ARG A 80 15.44 0.14 -6.33
N ALA A 81 15.87 1.27 -5.77
CA ALA A 81 16.46 1.29 -4.45
C ALA A 81 15.54 0.59 -3.44
N SER A 82 16.11 -0.28 -2.62
CA SER A 82 15.34 -1.15 -1.73
C SER A 82 15.94 -1.26 -0.32
N GLY A 83 16.77 -0.29 0.05
CA GLY A 83 17.26 -0.11 1.43
C GLY A 83 16.12 0.28 2.38
N ASP A 84 16.45 0.39 3.66
CA ASP A 84 15.53 0.92 4.65
C ASP A 84 15.08 2.33 4.23
N ASP A 85 13.82 2.63 4.47
CA ASP A 85 13.18 3.90 4.11
C ASP A 85 13.12 4.21 2.60
N SER A 86 13.41 3.25 1.71
CA SER A 86 13.31 3.45 0.26
C SER A 86 11.86 3.57 -0.22
N ILE A 87 11.64 4.39 -1.27
CA ILE A 87 10.32 4.59 -1.87
C ILE A 87 9.94 3.36 -2.71
N PRO A 88 8.78 2.72 -2.48
CA PRO A 88 8.33 1.58 -3.29
C PRO A 88 7.93 1.98 -4.71
N SER A 89 7.82 1.00 -5.59
CA SER A 89 7.23 1.17 -6.93
C SER A 89 5.71 1.19 -6.88
N VAL A 90 5.14 0.30 -6.05
CA VAL A 90 3.71 0.19 -5.82
C VAL A 90 3.46 0.20 -4.32
N ALA A 91 2.50 1.02 -3.86
CA ALA A 91 2.03 1.07 -2.49
C ALA A 91 0.57 0.63 -2.42
N VAL A 92 0.20 -0.10 -1.39
CA VAL A 92 -1.17 -0.59 -1.18
C VAL A 92 -1.64 -0.18 0.21
N GLU A 93 -2.82 0.42 0.26
CA GLU A 93 -3.54 0.73 1.49
C GLU A 93 -4.88 -0.01 1.49
N VAL A 94 -5.26 -0.54 2.62
CA VAL A 94 -6.54 -1.21 2.84
C VAL A 94 -7.34 -0.42 3.86
N LEU A 95 -8.52 0.06 3.49
CA LEU A 95 -9.38 0.79 4.41
C LEU A 95 -9.82 -0.11 5.56
N SER A 96 -9.60 0.37 6.78
CA SER A 96 -10.20 -0.17 8.00
C SER A 96 -11.55 0.50 8.26
N PRO A 97 -12.45 -0.10 9.08
CA PRO A 97 -13.79 0.46 9.32
C PRO A 97 -13.80 1.90 9.84
N ASP A 98 -12.78 2.27 10.62
CA ASP A 98 -12.66 3.59 11.26
C ASP A 98 -11.83 4.58 10.44
N ASP A 99 -11.32 4.18 9.27
CA ASP A 99 -10.49 5.05 8.44
C ASP A 99 -11.31 6.12 7.71
N SER A 100 -10.78 7.33 7.67
CA SER A 100 -11.26 8.36 6.77
C SER A 100 -10.85 8.05 5.32
N ARG A 101 -11.84 7.81 4.46
CA ARG A 101 -11.60 7.60 3.02
C ARG A 101 -10.87 8.81 2.39
N THR A 102 -11.21 10.03 2.82
CA THR A 102 -10.57 11.25 2.33
C THR A 102 -9.08 11.26 2.68
N GLU A 103 -8.73 10.98 3.93
CA GLU A 103 -7.33 10.91 4.37
C GLU A 103 -6.55 9.78 3.68
N ALA A 104 -7.19 8.62 3.49
CA ALA A 104 -6.58 7.50 2.75
C ALA A 104 -6.28 7.86 1.28
N ARG A 105 -7.19 8.58 0.61
CA ARG A 105 -6.96 9.11 -0.74
C ARG A 105 -5.82 10.12 -0.78
N GLU A 106 -5.78 11.05 0.16
CA GLU A 106 -4.69 12.03 0.26
C GLU A 106 -3.35 11.33 0.50
N LYS A 107 -3.32 10.29 1.32
CA LYS A 107 -2.14 9.45 1.53
C LYS A 107 -1.67 8.77 0.23
N CYS A 108 -2.60 8.20 -0.55
CA CYS A 108 -2.28 7.59 -1.84
C CYS A 108 -1.76 8.63 -2.86
N ARG A 109 -2.34 9.84 -2.90
CA ARG A 109 -1.83 10.93 -3.73
C ARG A 109 -0.42 11.35 -3.32
N ALA A 110 -0.16 11.45 -2.02
CA ALA A 110 1.18 11.77 -1.52
C ALA A 110 2.21 10.70 -1.91
N TYR A 111 1.87 9.42 -1.90
CA TYR A 111 2.75 8.38 -2.41
C TYR A 111 3.18 8.67 -3.85
N VAL A 112 2.22 8.95 -4.73
CA VAL A 112 2.49 9.21 -6.15
C VAL A 112 3.27 10.51 -6.34
N GLU A 113 2.92 11.57 -5.62
CA GLU A 113 3.63 12.86 -5.66
C GLU A 113 5.11 12.71 -5.33
N TYR A 114 5.46 11.83 -4.38
CA TYR A 114 6.83 11.62 -3.94
C TYR A 114 7.53 10.41 -4.59
N GLY A 115 6.99 9.88 -5.69
CA GLY A 115 7.71 8.99 -6.57
C GLY A 115 7.31 7.50 -6.53
N VAL A 116 6.25 7.13 -5.83
CA VAL A 116 5.58 5.84 -6.03
C VAL A 116 4.91 5.87 -7.40
N VAL A 117 5.07 4.83 -8.21
CA VAL A 117 4.50 4.81 -9.57
C VAL A 117 3.00 4.64 -9.53
N THR A 118 2.52 3.72 -8.69
CA THR A 118 1.09 3.44 -8.54
C THR A 118 0.75 3.18 -7.07
N ALA A 119 -0.30 3.78 -6.57
CA ALA A 119 -0.87 3.46 -5.27
C ALA A 119 -2.29 2.91 -5.44
N TRP A 120 -2.61 1.84 -4.71
CA TRP A 120 -3.93 1.22 -4.69
C TRP A 120 -4.58 1.39 -3.33
N LEU A 121 -5.82 1.90 -3.31
CA LEU A 121 -6.64 1.98 -2.11
C LEU A 121 -7.76 0.94 -2.22
N LEU A 122 -7.69 -0.08 -1.38
CA LEU A 122 -8.64 -1.20 -1.37
C LEU A 122 -9.75 -0.94 -0.33
N ASP A 123 -11.00 -1.11 -0.74
CA ASP A 123 -12.16 -1.03 0.14
C ASP A 123 -12.79 -2.43 0.31
N PRO A 124 -12.56 -3.10 1.44
CA PRO A 124 -13.10 -4.44 1.66
C PRO A 124 -14.62 -4.48 1.80
N VAL A 125 -15.23 -3.40 2.29
CA VAL A 125 -16.69 -3.33 2.49
C VAL A 125 -17.42 -3.20 1.15
N ARG A 126 -16.95 -2.30 0.28
CA ARG A 126 -17.52 -2.08 -1.05
C ARG A 126 -16.96 -3.01 -2.11
N ARG A 127 -15.90 -3.76 -1.79
CA ARG A 127 -15.16 -4.61 -2.74
C ARG A 127 -14.72 -3.83 -3.97
N THR A 128 -14.15 -2.65 -3.76
CA THR A 128 -13.64 -1.77 -4.81
C THR A 128 -12.18 -1.42 -4.58
N ALA A 129 -11.51 -0.97 -5.64
CA ALA A 129 -10.18 -0.39 -5.55
C ALA A 129 -10.16 0.98 -6.22
N GLU A 130 -9.40 1.90 -5.66
CA GLU A 130 -9.12 3.20 -6.28
C GLU A 130 -7.65 3.24 -6.68
N ILE A 131 -7.37 3.73 -7.89
CA ILE A 131 -6.04 3.75 -8.48
C ILE A 131 -5.53 5.18 -8.53
N PHE A 132 -4.30 5.37 -8.06
CA PHE A 132 -3.55 6.62 -8.13
C PHE A 132 -2.22 6.36 -8.82
N GLY A 133 -1.76 7.29 -9.64
CA GLY A 133 -0.58 7.10 -10.52
C GLY A 133 -0.93 6.42 -11.84
N ASP A 134 0.04 6.23 -12.71
CA ASP A 134 -0.16 5.73 -14.08
C ASP A 134 -1.23 6.53 -14.85
N GLY A 135 -1.28 7.85 -14.63
CA GLY A 135 -2.27 8.74 -15.27
C GLY A 135 -3.66 8.74 -14.62
N GLN A 136 -3.83 8.06 -13.47
CA GLN A 136 -5.07 8.00 -12.71
C GLN A 136 -5.00 8.84 -11.43
N ASP A 137 -6.13 9.39 -11.02
CA ASP A 137 -6.28 10.07 -9.72
C ASP A 137 -7.61 9.65 -9.07
N GLY A 138 -7.62 8.45 -8.48
CA GLY A 138 -8.78 7.88 -7.81
C GLY A 138 -9.78 7.20 -8.75
N ALA A 139 -9.33 6.69 -9.89
CA ALA A 139 -10.17 5.86 -10.75
C ALA A 139 -10.65 4.62 -9.98
N VAL A 140 -11.96 4.39 -9.96
CA VAL A 140 -12.59 3.31 -9.20
C VAL A 140 -12.73 2.08 -10.10
N LEU A 141 -12.18 0.97 -9.63
CA LEU A 141 -12.36 -0.36 -10.22
C LEU A 141 -13.32 -1.18 -9.38
N THR A 142 -14.16 -1.96 -10.06
CA THR A 142 -15.14 -2.86 -9.45
C THR A 142 -15.09 -4.26 -10.06
N PRO A 143 -15.37 -5.33 -9.29
CA PRO A 143 -15.59 -6.65 -9.88
C PRO A 143 -16.82 -6.64 -10.82
N PRO A 144 -16.89 -7.56 -11.81
CA PRO A 144 -15.90 -8.59 -12.13
C PRO A 144 -14.76 -8.08 -13.01
N ASP A 145 -14.91 -6.91 -13.65
CA ASP A 145 -14.03 -6.47 -14.74
C ASP A 145 -12.76 -5.73 -14.26
N GLY A 146 -12.77 -5.25 -13.00
CA GLY A 146 -11.65 -4.51 -12.43
C GLY A 146 -10.41 -5.39 -12.25
N VAL A 147 -9.26 -4.90 -12.73
CA VAL A 147 -7.96 -5.57 -12.61
C VAL A 147 -6.92 -4.56 -12.13
N LEU A 148 -6.20 -4.89 -11.05
CA LEU A 148 -5.07 -4.11 -10.58
C LEU A 148 -3.85 -4.39 -11.47
N VAL A 149 -3.31 -3.32 -12.02
CA VAL A 149 -2.09 -3.33 -12.84
C VAL A 149 -1.22 -2.13 -12.46
N SER A 150 0.05 -2.17 -12.82
CA SER A 150 0.97 -1.04 -12.69
C SER A 150 2.01 -1.07 -13.78
N SER A 151 2.35 0.10 -14.33
CA SER A 151 3.45 0.22 -15.29
C SER A 151 4.81 -0.16 -14.67
N ALA A 152 4.93 -0.07 -13.35
CA ALA A 152 6.13 -0.52 -12.62
C ALA A 152 6.25 -2.05 -12.50
N MET A 153 5.20 -2.78 -12.84
CA MET A 153 5.12 -4.25 -12.74
C MET A 153 4.61 -4.85 -14.07
N PRO A 154 5.38 -4.79 -15.17
CA PRO A 154 4.93 -5.31 -16.46
C PRO A 154 4.51 -6.78 -16.40
N GLY A 155 3.31 -7.09 -16.88
CA GLY A 155 2.74 -8.43 -16.85
C GLY A 155 2.07 -8.84 -15.54
N PHE A 156 2.13 -8.01 -14.50
CA PHE A 156 1.34 -8.22 -13.29
C PHE A 156 -0.12 -7.88 -13.56
N ALA A 157 -1.03 -8.73 -13.10
CA ALA A 157 -2.45 -8.50 -13.11
C ALA A 157 -3.10 -9.19 -11.90
N LEU A 158 -3.90 -8.45 -11.16
CA LEU A 158 -4.68 -9.00 -10.04
C LEU A 158 -6.15 -8.63 -10.22
N PRO A 159 -6.99 -9.57 -10.71
CA PRO A 159 -8.42 -9.35 -10.84
C PRO A 159 -9.07 -9.13 -9.47
N LEU A 160 -9.95 -8.12 -9.38
CA LEU A 160 -10.61 -7.77 -8.11
C LEU A 160 -11.52 -8.87 -7.57
N ASN A 161 -12.15 -9.65 -8.45
CA ASN A 161 -12.97 -10.79 -8.03
C ASN A 161 -12.09 -11.87 -7.34
N GLU A 162 -10.87 -12.09 -7.79
CA GLU A 162 -9.94 -13.02 -7.13
C GLU A 162 -9.45 -12.44 -5.80
N LEU A 163 -9.05 -11.16 -5.78
CA LEU A 163 -8.60 -10.48 -4.57
C LEU A 163 -9.67 -10.53 -3.47
N PHE A 164 -10.87 -10.08 -3.77
CA PHE A 164 -11.94 -10.02 -2.77
C PHE A 164 -12.57 -11.37 -2.42
N SER A 165 -12.31 -12.42 -3.20
CA SER A 165 -12.71 -13.78 -2.82
C SER A 165 -11.97 -14.28 -1.57
N ALA A 166 -10.84 -13.65 -1.20
CA ALA A 166 -10.15 -13.92 0.06
C ALA A 166 -11.03 -13.63 1.29
N LEU A 167 -12.05 -12.79 1.13
CA LEU A 167 -13.01 -12.43 2.18
C LEU A 167 -14.22 -13.36 2.27
N ASP A 168 -14.33 -14.34 1.38
CA ASP A 168 -15.47 -15.25 1.35
C ASP A 168 -15.23 -16.39 2.36
N PRO A 169 -16.19 -16.67 3.27
CA PRO A 169 -15.98 -17.57 4.39
C PRO A 169 -15.83 -19.06 4.00
N GLU A 170 -16.15 -19.41 2.76
CA GLU A 170 -16.12 -20.80 2.25
C GLU A 170 -14.94 -21.07 1.30
N ARG A 171 -13.91 -20.25 1.36
CA ARG A 171 -12.71 -20.42 0.53
C ARG A 171 -11.70 -21.41 1.13
#